data_4ddd8fafecf93cfbcba16a76e064e380
#
_entry.id   4ddd8fafecf93cfbcba16a76e064e380
#
_cell.length_a   1.000
_cell.length_b   1.000
_cell.length_c   1.000
_cell.angle_alpha   90.00
_cell.angle_beta   90.00
_cell.angle_gamma   90.00
#
_symmetry.space_group_name_H-M   'P 1'
#
loop_
_entity.id
_entity.type
_entity.pdbx_description
1 polymer ?
#
loop_
_entity_poly.entity_id
_entity_poly.type
_entity_poly.pdbx_seq_one_letter_code
_entity_poly.pdbx_strand_id
1 'polypeptide(L)'
;FYALYPEKFNNKTNGITFRRWLEFSNQALAAYIKELIGDEYLHDATKLQKLLAFKDDKKVHQQLAKIKFENKLALKAYLKENKGIELDENSIIDTQIKRFHEYKRQQMNALYVIHKYLEIKAGKLPKRKITVIFGGKAAPAYVIAQDIIHLILCLSELINNDPEVNKYLN
;
A
#
# COMPACT_ATOMS: atom_id res chain seq x y z
N PHE A 1 31.91 7.30 -16.92
CA PHE A 1 32.76 6.78 -15.82
C PHE A 1 32.75 5.24 -15.78
N TYR A 2 31.57 4.59 -15.89
CA TYR A 2 31.49 3.13 -15.90
C TYR A 2 32.39 2.48 -16.99
N ALA A 3 32.42 3.04 -18.18
CA ALA A 3 33.27 2.55 -19.27
C ALA A 3 34.78 2.64 -18.98
N LEU A 4 35.18 3.52 -18.05
CA LEU A 4 36.57 3.71 -17.65
C LEU A 4 37.00 2.85 -16.46
N TYR A 5 36.05 2.63 -15.53
CA TYR A 5 36.34 1.96 -14.26
C TYR A 5 35.13 1.05 -13.86
N PRO A 6 34.81 0.03 -14.66
CA PRO A 6 33.61 -0.78 -14.43
C PRO A 6 33.59 -1.47 -13.05
N GLU A 7 34.78 -1.86 -12.56
CA GLU A 7 34.94 -2.52 -11.26
C GLU A 7 34.60 -1.63 -10.04
N LYS A 8 34.56 -0.29 -10.23
CA LYS A 8 34.23 0.65 -9.16
C LYS A 8 32.73 0.91 -9.03
N PHE A 9 31.95 0.48 -10.03
CA PHE A 9 30.53 0.73 -10.08
C PHE A 9 29.74 -0.56 -9.84
N ASN A 10 28.84 -0.54 -8.88
CA ASN A 10 27.90 -1.62 -8.66
C ASN A 10 26.56 -1.06 -8.18
N ASN A 11 25.50 -1.81 -8.39
CA ASN A 11 24.16 -1.43 -7.93
C ASN A 11 23.83 -2.18 -6.64
N LYS A 12 23.40 -1.41 -5.62
CA LYS A 12 22.89 -1.95 -4.37
C LYS A 12 21.45 -1.47 -4.21
N THR A 13 20.49 -2.38 -4.39
CA THR A 13 19.08 -2.09 -4.14
C THR A 13 18.79 -2.08 -2.64
N ASN A 14 17.76 -1.33 -2.25
CA ASN A 14 17.24 -1.42 -0.90
C ASN A 14 16.63 -2.80 -0.67
N GLY A 15 16.90 -3.36 0.51
CA GLY A 15 16.24 -4.55 1.01
C GLY A 15 15.24 -4.22 2.10
N ILE A 16 14.64 -5.26 2.66
CA ILE A 16 13.82 -5.16 3.88
C ILE A 16 14.43 -6.02 4.99
N THR A 17 14.15 -5.61 6.21
CA THR A 17 14.48 -6.41 7.40
C THR A 17 13.24 -7.17 7.82
N PHE A 18 13.26 -8.51 7.74
CA PHE A 18 12.10 -9.34 8.09
C PHE A 18 11.63 -9.18 9.53
N ARG A 19 12.55 -8.94 10.49
CA ARG A 19 12.19 -8.66 11.89
C ARG A 19 11.24 -7.48 12.02
N ARG A 20 11.47 -6.39 11.27
CA ARG A 20 10.63 -5.19 11.34
C ARG A 20 9.40 -5.30 10.43
N TRP A 21 9.60 -5.66 9.18
CA TRP A 21 8.57 -5.51 8.14
C TRP A 21 7.68 -6.73 7.96
N LEU A 22 7.99 -7.85 8.63
CA LEU A 22 7.14 -9.03 8.68
C LEU A 22 6.86 -9.43 10.13
N GLU A 23 7.87 -9.88 10.88
CA GLU A 23 7.71 -10.39 12.24
C GLU A 23 7.03 -9.40 13.19
N PHE A 24 7.47 -8.17 13.20
CA PHE A 24 6.89 -7.13 14.05
C PHE A 24 5.59 -6.55 13.49
N SER A 25 5.56 -6.24 12.18
CA SER A 25 4.45 -5.50 11.57
C SER A 25 3.24 -6.38 11.22
N ASN A 26 3.42 -7.71 11.05
CA ASN A 26 2.35 -8.63 10.67
C ASN A 26 2.57 -10.00 11.32
N GLN A 27 2.40 -10.05 12.62
CA GLN A 27 2.66 -11.23 13.44
C GLN A 27 1.82 -12.43 13.01
N ALA A 28 0.55 -12.23 12.63
CA ALA A 28 -0.32 -13.29 12.16
C ALA A 28 0.20 -13.92 10.86
N LEU A 29 0.67 -13.12 9.91
CA LEU A 29 1.29 -13.63 8.68
C LEU A 29 2.61 -14.32 8.97
N ALA A 30 3.45 -13.75 9.83
CA ALA A 30 4.72 -14.35 10.22
C ALA A 30 4.54 -15.73 10.86
N ALA A 31 3.60 -15.84 11.79
CA ALA A 31 3.27 -17.12 12.43
C ALA A 31 2.80 -18.16 11.40
N TYR A 32 1.95 -17.76 10.48
CA TYR A 32 1.45 -18.67 9.45
C TYR A 32 2.54 -19.09 8.45
N ILE A 33 3.44 -18.21 8.06
CA ILE A 33 4.61 -18.58 7.24
C ILE A 33 5.49 -19.59 7.98
N LYS A 34 5.74 -19.39 9.29
CA LYS A 34 6.50 -20.34 10.12
C LYS A 34 5.83 -21.71 10.21
N GLU A 35 4.52 -21.75 10.31
CA GLU A 35 3.75 -23.01 10.28
C GLU A 35 3.95 -23.76 8.95
N LEU A 36 3.96 -23.04 7.82
CA LEU A 36 4.06 -23.66 6.50
C LEU A 36 5.47 -24.12 6.13
N ILE A 37 6.50 -23.33 6.44
CA ILE A 37 7.86 -23.52 5.90
C ILE A 37 9.00 -23.44 6.93
N GLY A 38 8.68 -23.25 8.22
CA GLY A 38 9.68 -22.99 9.26
C GLY A 38 10.18 -21.55 9.26
N ASP A 39 11.18 -21.23 10.08
CA ASP A 39 11.68 -19.87 10.30
C ASP A 39 13.04 -19.58 9.64
N GLU A 40 13.59 -20.53 8.90
CA GLU A 40 14.87 -20.36 8.21
C GLU A 40 14.92 -19.11 7.29
N TYR A 41 13.78 -18.68 6.76
CA TYR A 41 13.69 -17.50 5.90
C TYR A 41 14.13 -16.20 6.58
N LEU A 42 14.14 -16.16 7.91
CA LEU A 42 14.62 -15.00 8.69
C LEU A 42 16.12 -14.76 8.51
N HIS A 43 16.86 -15.81 8.21
CA HIS A 43 18.31 -15.77 7.99
C HIS A 43 18.68 -15.92 6.51
N ASP A 44 17.83 -16.62 5.74
CA ASP A 44 18.03 -16.86 4.31
C ASP A 44 16.71 -16.65 3.55
N ALA A 45 16.54 -15.47 2.94
CA ALA A 45 15.34 -15.11 2.18
C ALA A 45 14.99 -16.08 1.05
N THR A 46 15.96 -16.84 0.54
CA THR A 46 15.71 -17.84 -0.52
C THR A 46 14.78 -18.96 -0.05
N LYS A 47 14.71 -19.21 1.24
CA LYS A 47 13.81 -20.20 1.85
C LYS A 47 12.33 -19.89 1.66
N LEU A 48 11.98 -18.63 1.41
CA LEU A 48 10.60 -18.26 1.04
C LEU A 48 10.12 -18.96 -0.23
N GLN A 49 11.02 -19.44 -1.09
CA GLN A 49 10.65 -20.25 -2.26
C GLN A 49 9.91 -21.54 -1.90
N LYS A 50 10.06 -22.05 -0.67
CA LYS A 50 9.27 -23.20 -0.17
C LYS A 50 7.76 -22.92 -0.20
N LEU A 51 7.33 -21.65 -0.14
CA LEU A 51 5.92 -21.27 -0.27
C LEU A 51 5.31 -21.62 -1.63
N LEU A 52 6.13 -21.78 -2.67
CA LEU A 52 5.65 -22.20 -4.00
C LEU A 52 4.96 -23.57 -3.98
N ALA A 53 5.27 -24.43 -3.02
CA ALA A 53 4.58 -25.71 -2.85
C ALA A 53 3.08 -25.54 -2.53
N PHE A 54 2.69 -24.40 -2.00
CA PHE A 54 1.31 -24.07 -1.58
C PHE A 54 0.58 -23.16 -2.56
N LYS A 55 1.15 -22.87 -3.73
CA LYS A 55 0.62 -21.88 -4.69
C LYS A 55 -0.83 -22.18 -5.14
N ASP A 56 -1.24 -23.45 -5.16
CA ASP A 56 -2.57 -23.90 -5.58
C ASP A 56 -3.42 -24.41 -4.40
N ASP A 57 -2.92 -24.31 -3.16
CA ASP A 57 -3.64 -24.79 -1.97
C ASP A 57 -4.72 -23.79 -1.54
N LYS A 58 -5.98 -24.18 -1.75
CA LYS A 58 -7.15 -23.36 -1.41
C LYS A 58 -7.26 -23.04 0.08
N LYS A 59 -6.83 -23.95 0.98
CA LYS A 59 -6.88 -23.71 2.43
C LYS A 59 -5.86 -22.62 2.81
N VAL A 60 -4.67 -22.70 2.22
CA VAL A 60 -3.63 -21.67 2.42
C VAL A 60 -4.12 -20.32 1.92
N HIS A 61 -4.74 -20.26 0.72
CA HIS A 61 -5.32 -19.02 0.19
C HIS A 61 -6.42 -18.43 1.10
N GLN A 62 -7.29 -19.28 1.64
CA GLN A 62 -8.34 -18.85 2.57
C GLN A 62 -7.75 -18.27 3.85
N GLN A 63 -6.72 -18.91 4.42
CA GLN A 63 -6.08 -18.43 5.63
C GLN A 63 -5.34 -17.12 5.38
N LEU A 64 -4.64 -16.95 4.26
CA LEU A 64 -4.01 -15.69 3.87
C LEU A 64 -5.04 -14.56 3.69
N ALA A 65 -6.17 -14.87 3.05
CA ALA A 65 -7.27 -13.91 2.88
C ALA A 65 -7.85 -13.49 4.24
N LYS A 66 -8.02 -14.44 5.18
CA LYS A 66 -8.49 -14.18 6.54
C LYS A 66 -7.52 -13.24 7.28
N ILE A 67 -6.22 -13.55 7.30
CA ILE A 67 -5.20 -12.72 7.95
C ILE A 67 -5.24 -11.28 7.38
N LYS A 68 -5.33 -11.16 6.05
CA LYS A 68 -5.42 -9.85 5.40
C LYS A 68 -6.68 -9.09 5.78
N PHE A 69 -7.81 -9.78 5.89
CA PHE A 69 -9.08 -9.17 6.29
C PHE A 69 -9.05 -8.70 7.75
N GLU A 70 -8.50 -9.50 8.66
CA GLU A 70 -8.32 -9.12 10.06
C GLU A 70 -7.43 -7.87 10.23
N ASN A 71 -6.36 -7.76 9.45
CA ASN A 71 -5.53 -6.55 9.41
C ASN A 71 -6.30 -5.31 8.90
N LYS A 72 -7.23 -5.49 7.96
CA LYS A 72 -8.10 -4.39 7.50
C LYS A 72 -9.09 -3.96 8.58
N LEU A 73 -9.65 -4.90 9.34
CA LEU A 73 -10.52 -4.60 10.47
C LEU A 73 -9.77 -3.83 11.57
N ALA A 74 -8.52 -4.22 11.85
CA ALA A 74 -7.68 -3.50 12.80
C ALA A 74 -7.38 -2.07 12.34
N LEU A 75 -7.08 -1.88 11.05
CA LEU A 75 -6.89 -0.55 10.46
C LEU A 75 -8.18 0.29 10.53
N LYS A 76 -9.34 -0.30 10.22
CA LYS A 76 -10.64 0.35 10.33
C LYS A 76 -10.90 0.85 11.76
N ALA A 77 -10.68 -0.01 12.76
CA ALA A 77 -10.86 0.35 14.16
C ALA A 77 -9.92 1.50 14.57
N TYR A 78 -8.65 1.41 14.20
CA TYR A 78 -7.66 2.45 14.49
C TYR A 78 -8.03 3.81 13.86
N LEU A 79 -8.43 3.83 12.58
CA LEU A 79 -8.81 5.06 11.89
C LEU A 79 -10.07 5.68 12.48
N LYS A 80 -11.05 4.86 12.84
CA LYS A 80 -12.27 5.34 13.50
C LYS A 80 -11.97 5.97 14.86
N GLU A 81 -11.22 5.28 15.70
CA GLU A 81 -10.88 5.73 17.05
C GLU A 81 -10.01 6.99 17.06
N ASN A 82 -8.98 7.03 16.22
CA ASN A 82 -7.96 8.08 16.29
C ASN A 82 -8.18 9.24 15.33
N LYS A 83 -9.02 9.07 14.30
CA LYS A 83 -9.22 10.06 13.23
C LYS A 83 -10.70 10.32 12.90
N GLY A 84 -11.63 9.56 13.45
CA GLY A 84 -13.05 9.65 13.10
C GLY A 84 -13.35 9.21 11.65
N ILE A 85 -12.43 8.49 10.99
CA ILE A 85 -12.56 8.06 9.60
C ILE A 85 -13.18 6.67 9.55
N GLU A 86 -14.30 6.54 8.80
CA GLU A 86 -14.93 5.25 8.52
C GLU A 86 -14.27 4.62 7.26
N LEU A 87 -13.65 3.46 7.46
CA LEU A 87 -13.05 2.67 6.39
C LEU A 87 -13.97 1.50 6.03
N ASP A 88 -14.20 1.27 4.74
CA ASP A 88 -14.83 0.05 4.25
C ASP A 88 -13.77 -1.05 4.12
N GLU A 89 -13.81 -2.06 4.97
CA GLU A 89 -12.88 -3.20 4.99
C GLU A 89 -12.98 -4.05 3.73
N ASN A 90 -14.09 -3.98 2.98
CA ASN A 90 -14.25 -4.71 1.72
C ASN A 90 -13.67 -3.93 0.53
N SER A 91 -13.29 -2.66 0.71
CA SER A 91 -12.67 -1.87 -0.35
C SER A 91 -11.31 -2.41 -0.77
N ILE A 92 -10.88 -2.02 -1.96
CA ILE A 92 -9.47 -2.12 -2.36
C ILE A 92 -8.75 -0.96 -1.67
N ILE A 93 -7.86 -1.27 -0.73
CA ILE A 93 -7.08 -0.26 -0.05
C ILE A 93 -5.77 -0.06 -0.81
N ASP A 94 -5.63 1.09 -1.46
CA ASP A 94 -4.42 1.54 -2.12
C ASP A 94 -3.69 2.53 -1.22
N THR A 95 -2.46 2.20 -0.82
CA THR A 95 -1.70 3.01 0.12
C THR A 95 -0.39 3.47 -0.49
N GLN A 96 -0.13 4.78 -0.40
CA GLN A 96 1.16 5.36 -0.74
C GLN A 96 1.68 6.18 0.45
N ILE A 97 2.43 5.51 1.33
CA ILE A 97 2.95 6.07 2.58
C ILE A 97 4.46 6.31 2.42
N LYS A 98 4.81 7.53 2.02
CA LYS A 98 6.20 7.96 1.72
C LYS A 98 6.32 9.46 1.93
N ARG A 99 7.53 9.98 2.24
CA ARG A 99 7.79 11.42 2.14
C ARG A 99 7.42 11.89 0.74
N PHE A 100 6.76 13.05 0.64
CA PHE A 100 6.41 13.66 -0.64
C PHE A 100 7.66 14.10 -1.38
N HIS A 101 7.78 13.66 -2.62
CA HIS A 101 8.89 14.01 -3.52
C HIS A 101 8.52 13.65 -4.96
N GLU A 102 8.95 14.46 -5.93
CA GLU A 102 8.63 14.25 -7.34
C GLU A 102 8.99 12.85 -7.83
N TYR A 103 10.19 12.33 -7.50
CA TYR A 103 10.62 11.00 -7.96
C TYR A 103 9.80 9.83 -7.36
N LYS A 104 9.06 10.07 -6.27
CA LYS A 104 8.16 9.07 -5.67
C LYS A 104 6.81 9.03 -6.34
N ARG A 105 6.54 9.99 -7.21
CA ARG A 105 5.40 10.00 -8.13
C ARG A 105 4.01 10.01 -7.45
N GLN A 106 3.87 10.66 -6.28
CA GLN A 106 2.55 10.84 -5.67
C GLN A 106 1.61 11.62 -6.59
N GLN A 107 2.13 12.59 -7.37
CA GLN A 107 1.36 13.31 -8.37
C GLN A 107 0.81 12.39 -9.47
N MET A 108 1.56 11.36 -9.90
CA MET A 108 1.03 10.37 -10.85
C MET A 108 -0.11 9.55 -10.27
N ASN A 109 -0.02 9.18 -8.99
CA ASN A 109 -1.10 8.50 -8.31
C ASN A 109 -2.32 9.44 -8.14
N ALA A 110 -2.12 10.71 -7.84
CA ALA A 110 -3.19 11.71 -7.81
C ALA A 110 -3.88 11.85 -9.19
N LEU A 111 -3.11 11.87 -10.27
CA LEU A 111 -3.67 11.86 -11.64
C LEU A 111 -4.46 10.58 -11.94
N TYR A 112 -4.01 9.42 -11.45
CA TYR A 112 -4.78 8.18 -11.54
C TYR A 112 -6.10 8.26 -10.76
N VAL A 113 -6.10 8.88 -9.57
CA VAL A 113 -7.31 9.12 -8.79
C VAL A 113 -8.28 10.02 -9.55
N ILE A 114 -7.79 11.11 -10.17
CA ILE A 114 -8.61 11.97 -11.04
C ILE A 114 -9.20 11.17 -12.21
N HIS A 115 -8.39 10.34 -12.85
CA HIS A 115 -8.86 9.48 -13.94
C HIS A 115 -10.01 8.56 -13.45
N LYS A 116 -9.87 7.94 -12.29
CA LYS A 116 -10.93 7.10 -11.71
C LYS A 116 -12.18 7.89 -11.36
N TYR A 117 -12.04 9.09 -10.81
CA TYR A 117 -13.15 10.00 -10.58
C TYR A 117 -13.95 10.26 -11.87
N LEU A 118 -13.25 10.64 -12.95
CA LEU A 118 -13.87 10.91 -14.25
C LEU A 118 -14.50 9.66 -14.88
N GLU A 119 -13.89 8.48 -14.73
CA GLU A 119 -14.48 7.22 -15.18
C GLU A 119 -15.82 6.94 -14.47
N ILE A 120 -15.87 7.14 -13.14
CA ILE A 120 -17.09 6.95 -12.35
C ILE A 120 -18.16 7.95 -12.79
N LYS A 121 -17.82 9.24 -12.96
CA LYS A 121 -18.74 10.28 -13.49
C LYS A 121 -19.24 9.94 -14.90
N ALA A 122 -18.46 9.23 -15.69
CA ALA A 122 -18.86 8.73 -17.02
C ALA A 122 -19.65 7.39 -16.97
N GLY A 123 -20.01 6.90 -15.76
CA GLY A 123 -20.76 5.66 -15.57
C GLY A 123 -19.94 4.37 -15.60
N LYS A 124 -18.61 4.44 -15.67
CA LYS A 124 -17.71 3.28 -15.58
C LYS A 124 -17.43 2.93 -14.11
N LEU A 125 -18.33 2.19 -13.50
CA LEU A 125 -18.26 1.89 -12.08
C LEU A 125 -17.28 0.75 -11.78
N PRO A 126 -16.41 0.86 -10.75
CA PRO A 126 -15.56 -0.23 -10.32
C PRO A 126 -16.40 -1.33 -9.64
N LYS A 127 -15.97 -2.59 -9.79
CA LYS A 127 -16.64 -3.74 -9.13
C LYS A 127 -16.55 -3.73 -7.62
N ARG A 128 -15.56 -3.05 -7.07
CA ARG A 128 -15.33 -2.89 -5.63
C ARG A 128 -14.92 -1.46 -5.36
N LYS A 129 -15.36 -0.94 -4.21
CA LYS A 129 -14.94 0.39 -3.74
C LYS A 129 -13.40 0.45 -3.67
N ILE A 130 -12.84 1.59 -4.04
CA ILE A 130 -11.40 1.88 -3.97
C ILE A 130 -11.23 2.95 -2.88
N THR A 131 -10.40 2.64 -1.89
CA THR A 131 -10.00 3.60 -0.86
C THR A 131 -8.53 3.92 -1.04
N VAL A 132 -8.21 5.17 -1.30
CA VAL A 132 -6.82 5.62 -1.52
C VAL A 132 -6.32 6.34 -0.27
N ILE A 133 -5.19 5.90 0.24
CA ILE A 133 -4.58 6.46 1.44
C ILE A 133 -3.20 7.03 1.10
N PHE A 134 -3.08 8.36 1.11
CA PHE A 134 -1.79 9.03 1.07
C PHE A 134 -1.31 9.33 2.48
N GLY A 135 -0.05 9.06 2.76
CA GLY A 135 0.58 9.36 4.04
C GLY A 135 2.02 9.84 3.85
N GLY A 136 2.36 10.94 4.51
CA GLY A 136 3.72 11.47 4.43
C GLY A 136 3.82 12.93 4.84
N LYS A 137 4.99 13.49 4.60
CA LYS A 137 5.29 14.92 4.84
C LYS A 137 6.24 15.43 3.77
N ALA A 138 6.22 16.72 3.51
CA ALA A 138 7.18 17.45 2.68
C ALA A 138 8.15 18.23 3.54
N ALA A 139 9.35 18.50 3.02
CA ALA A 139 10.25 19.48 3.63
C ALA A 139 9.66 20.90 3.49
N PRO A 140 9.82 21.80 4.48
CA PRO A 140 9.21 23.13 4.46
C PRO A 140 9.59 23.99 3.23
N ALA A 141 10.82 23.84 2.73
CA ALA A 141 11.30 24.58 1.57
C ALA A 141 10.97 23.92 0.21
N TYR A 142 10.36 22.74 0.22
CA TYR A 142 10.06 21.98 -1.01
C TYR A 142 8.67 22.30 -1.54
N VAL A 143 8.51 23.43 -2.21
CA VAL A 143 7.23 23.99 -2.67
C VAL A 143 6.44 23.00 -3.51
N ILE A 144 7.04 22.39 -4.54
CA ILE A 144 6.34 21.41 -5.41
C ILE A 144 5.78 20.22 -4.61
N ALA A 145 6.50 19.75 -3.59
CA ALA A 145 5.99 18.68 -2.75
C ALA A 145 4.79 19.11 -1.88
N GLN A 146 4.76 20.39 -1.47
CA GLN A 146 3.61 20.98 -0.78
C GLN A 146 2.42 21.15 -1.73
N ASP A 147 2.65 21.56 -2.98
CA ASP A 147 1.61 21.65 -4.01
C ASP A 147 0.99 20.28 -4.30
N ILE A 148 1.80 19.21 -4.32
CA ILE A 148 1.29 17.83 -4.47
C ILE A 148 0.40 17.45 -3.28
N ILE A 149 0.78 17.81 -2.05
CA ILE A 149 -0.07 17.60 -0.87
C ILE A 149 -1.37 18.37 -1.01
N HIS A 150 -1.30 19.63 -1.40
CA HIS A 150 -2.50 20.47 -1.59
C HIS A 150 -3.44 19.86 -2.65
N LEU A 151 -2.91 19.45 -3.80
CA LEU A 151 -3.70 18.73 -4.83
C LEU A 151 -4.44 17.52 -4.24
N ILE A 152 -3.74 16.69 -3.45
CA ILE A 152 -4.32 15.49 -2.85
C ILE A 152 -5.43 15.85 -1.84
N LEU A 153 -5.23 16.90 -1.05
CA LEU A 153 -6.26 17.38 -0.10
C LEU A 153 -7.51 17.89 -0.83
N CYS A 154 -7.33 18.69 -1.89
CA CYS A 154 -8.44 19.15 -2.74
C CYS A 154 -9.20 17.97 -3.38
N LEU A 155 -8.47 16.96 -3.87
CA LEU A 155 -9.09 15.75 -4.42
C LEU A 155 -9.86 14.96 -3.37
N SER A 156 -9.31 14.83 -2.16
CA SER A 156 -9.98 14.17 -1.05
C SER A 156 -11.29 14.88 -0.70
N GLU A 157 -11.28 16.20 -0.60
CA GLU A 157 -12.49 16.99 -0.33
C GLU A 157 -13.51 16.83 -1.45
N LEU A 158 -13.11 16.99 -2.70
CA LEU A 158 -13.99 16.84 -3.86
C LEU A 158 -14.65 15.45 -3.89
N ILE A 159 -13.86 14.37 -3.76
CA ILE A 159 -14.33 13.01 -3.91
C ILE A 159 -15.25 12.61 -2.75
N ASN A 160 -14.86 12.93 -1.52
CA ASN A 160 -15.63 12.54 -0.35
C ASN A 160 -16.96 13.29 -0.24
N ASN A 161 -17.07 14.48 -0.83
CA ASN A 161 -18.31 15.26 -0.87
C ASN A 161 -19.18 15.03 -2.11
N ASP A 162 -18.70 14.23 -3.10
CA ASP A 162 -19.50 13.87 -4.29
C ASP A 162 -20.31 12.59 -4.03
N PRO A 163 -21.65 12.67 -3.86
CA PRO A 163 -22.49 11.49 -3.55
C PRO A 163 -22.60 10.48 -4.69
N GLU A 164 -22.22 10.86 -5.91
CA GLU A 164 -22.18 9.91 -7.04
C GLU A 164 -20.90 9.08 -7.01
N VAL A 165 -19.80 9.64 -6.49
CA VAL A 165 -18.46 9.05 -6.55
C VAL A 165 -18.06 8.37 -5.23
N ASN A 166 -18.38 8.96 -4.07
CA ASN A 166 -17.87 8.49 -2.76
C ASN A 166 -18.30 7.06 -2.39
N LYS A 167 -19.31 6.51 -3.07
CA LYS A 167 -19.74 5.11 -2.95
C LYS A 167 -18.70 4.14 -3.53
N TYR A 168 -17.88 4.61 -4.48
CA TYR A 168 -16.97 3.80 -5.29
C TYR A 168 -15.50 4.17 -5.11
N LEU A 169 -15.22 5.42 -4.74
CA LEU A 169 -13.87 5.96 -4.55
C LEU A 169 -13.87 6.93 -3.36
N ASN A 170 -12.86 6.81 -2.49
CA ASN A 170 -12.62 7.75 -1.40
C ASN A 170 -11.15 7.78 -0.98
#